data_98a7f4752fec07d4f9ec63559f14cf70
#
_entry.id   98a7f4752fec07d4f9ec63559f14cf70
#
_cell.length_a   1.000
_cell.length_b   1.000
_cell.length_c   1.000
_cell.angle_alpha   90.00
_cell.angle_beta   90.00
_cell.angle_gamma   90.00
#
_symmetry.space_group_name_H-M   'P 1'
#
loop_
_entity.id
_entity.type
_entity.pdbx_description
1 polymer ?
#
loop_
_entity_poly.entity_id
_entity_poly.type
_entity_poly.pdbx_seq_one_letter_code
_entity_poly.pdbx_strand_id
1 'polypeptide(L)'
;MGLKGISYYVIMQWHGAALQPPNLAAMCVGEVAADWYRDMTHHGGILSTFWENWYDMQVKTVQYGVGERGGRSRVHGELVCGPETLSNEELARNRADFGGNILKHPMDDKYHRDRSPVWDKVVTPLFSAANWGGQGLHPRGSFEGFVRAAAKEKWLEAHGIEHWTHFYTDYGREQQLAFFDYFLHGKKDAWRKQPKVLLQ
;
A
#
# COMPACT_ATOMS: atom_id res chain seq x y z
N MET A 1 9.14 -11.38 12.05
CA MET A 1 9.24 -10.20 11.16
C MET A 1 7.90 -9.48 11.15
N GLY A 2 7.89 -8.14 11.09
CA GLY A 2 6.70 -7.32 10.88
C GLY A 2 6.79 -6.54 9.59
N LEU A 3 5.66 -6.23 8.96
CA LEU A 3 5.57 -5.35 7.80
C LEU A 3 4.84 -4.07 8.19
N LYS A 4 5.30 -2.93 7.69
CA LYS A 4 4.62 -1.64 7.86
C LYS A 4 4.80 -0.75 6.64
N GLY A 5 3.89 0.19 6.48
CA GLY A 5 4.00 1.18 5.40
C GLY A 5 2.70 1.94 5.20
N ILE A 6 2.74 2.83 4.23
CA ILE A 6 1.59 3.62 3.77
C ILE A 6 1.44 3.43 2.27
N SER A 7 0.19 3.41 1.78
CA SER A 7 -0.16 3.51 0.39
C SER A 7 0.50 2.43 -0.48
N TYR A 8 1.24 2.82 -1.49
CA TYR A 8 1.90 1.96 -2.45
C TYR A 8 2.77 0.86 -1.80
N TYR A 9 3.51 1.20 -0.73
CA TYR A 9 4.33 0.23 -0.01
C TYR A 9 3.52 -0.85 0.71
N VAL A 10 2.24 -0.62 0.94
CA VAL A 10 1.36 -1.54 1.69
C VAL A 10 0.50 -2.39 0.77
N ILE A 11 0.14 -1.92 -0.42
CA ILE A 11 -0.67 -2.71 -1.37
C ILE A 11 -0.05 -4.09 -1.59
N MET A 12 1.27 -4.15 -1.77
CA MET A 12 2.00 -5.41 -1.94
C MET A 12 2.06 -6.26 -0.67
N GLN A 13 1.85 -5.67 0.51
CA GLN A 13 1.86 -6.42 1.77
C GLN A 13 0.64 -7.33 1.90
N TRP A 14 -0.52 -6.94 1.37
CA TRP A 14 -1.68 -7.83 1.31
C TRP A 14 -1.39 -9.10 0.52
N HIS A 15 -0.76 -8.96 -0.64
CA HIS A 15 -0.35 -10.09 -1.47
C HIS A 15 0.71 -10.94 -0.77
N GLY A 16 1.73 -10.29 -0.18
CA GLY A 16 2.77 -10.98 0.58
C GLY A 16 2.21 -11.77 1.77
N ALA A 17 1.25 -11.19 2.50
CA ALA A 17 0.59 -11.87 3.61
C ALA A 17 -0.26 -13.06 3.16
N ALA A 18 -0.91 -12.95 1.99
CA ALA A 18 -1.69 -14.06 1.42
C ALA A 18 -0.82 -15.27 0.99
N LEU A 19 0.48 -15.07 0.81
CA LEU A 19 1.44 -16.17 0.61
C LEU A 19 1.81 -16.90 1.91
N GLN A 20 1.39 -16.36 3.05
CA GLN A 20 1.61 -16.92 4.39
C GLN A 20 3.09 -17.26 4.69
N PRO A 21 4.03 -16.31 4.51
CA PRO A 21 5.43 -16.58 4.80
C PRO A 21 5.61 -16.94 6.29
N PRO A 22 6.41 -17.98 6.62
CA PRO A 22 6.40 -18.61 7.93
C PRO A 22 6.81 -17.70 9.10
N ASN A 23 7.52 -16.62 8.81
CA ASN A 23 8.03 -15.69 9.83
C ASN A 23 7.34 -14.32 9.82
N LEU A 24 6.22 -14.15 9.13
CA LEU A 24 5.44 -12.93 9.17
C LEU A 24 4.50 -12.96 10.38
N ALA A 25 4.85 -12.18 11.39
CA ALA A 25 4.16 -12.18 12.67
C ALA A 25 3.08 -11.09 12.80
N ALA A 26 3.24 -9.95 12.12
CA ALA A 26 2.30 -8.84 12.23
C ALA A 26 2.44 -7.85 11.06
N MET A 27 1.35 -7.12 10.76
CA MET A 27 1.32 -6.08 9.73
C MET A 27 0.66 -4.81 10.24
N CYS A 28 1.30 -3.66 10.00
CA CYS A 28 0.72 -2.34 10.20
C CYS A 28 0.49 -1.70 8.82
N VAL A 29 -0.76 -1.66 8.39
CA VAL A 29 -1.16 -1.28 7.02
C VAL A 29 -1.87 0.06 7.05
N GLY A 30 -1.17 1.10 6.62
CA GLY A 30 -1.67 2.47 6.57
C GLY A 30 -2.13 2.85 5.17
N GLU A 31 -3.34 3.43 5.07
CA GLU A 31 -3.82 4.12 3.87
C GLU A 31 -3.64 3.30 2.58
N VAL A 32 -4.35 2.20 2.48
CA VAL A 32 -4.09 1.19 1.46
C VAL A 32 -5.31 0.88 0.60
N ALA A 33 -5.09 0.70 -0.69
CA ALA A 33 -6.06 0.10 -1.59
C ALA A 33 -6.14 -1.43 -1.37
N ALA A 34 -7.31 -2.00 -1.56
CA ALA A 34 -7.59 -3.42 -1.37
C ALA A 34 -8.14 -4.12 -2.60
N ASP A 35 -8.69 -3.38 -3.54
CA ASP A 35 -9.33 -3.90 -4.75
C ASP A 35 -8.79 -3.16 -5.96
N TRP A 36 -8.19 -3.90 -6.90
CA TRP A 36 -7.53 -3.29 -8.04
C TRP A 36 -8.52 -2.55 -8.96
N TYR A 37 -9.74 -3.06 -9.11
CA TYR A 37 -10.78 -2.39 -9.87
C TYR A 37 -11.35 -1.19 -9.12
N ARG A 38 -11.91 -1.42 -7.94
CA ARG A 38 -12.71 -0.42 -7.21
C ARG A 38 -11.91 0.68 -6.55
N ASP A 39 -10.68 0.38 -6.12
CA ASP A 39 -9.85 1.35 -5.42
C ASP A 39 -8.79 1.99 -6.34
N MET A 40 -8.34 1.27 -7.37
CA MET A 40 -7.19 1.70 -8.15
C MET A 40 -7.56 2.21 -9.55
N THR A 41 -8.42 1.51 -10.27
CA THR A 41 -8.63 1.81 -11.69
C THR A 41 -10.01 2.35 -12.05
N HIS A 42 -11.08 1.91 -11.37
CA HIS A 42 -12.46 2.28 -11.72
C HIS A 42 -13.32 2.50 -10.47
N HIS A 43 -13.22 3.68 -9.87
CA HIS A 43 -14.01 4.05 -8.70
C HIS A 43 -15.49 4.16 -9.08
N GLY A 44 -16.31 3.28 -8.51
CA GLY A 44 -17.73 3.22 -8.88
C GLY A 44 -18.00 2.85 -10.35
N GLY A 45 -17.03 2.22 -11.02
CA GLY A 45 -17.10 1.88 -12.44
C GLY A 45 -16.59 3.00 -13.38
N ILE A 46 -16.12 4.13 -12.82
CA ILE A 46 -15.60 5.27 -13.58
C ILE A 46 -14.07 5.18 -13.61
N LEU A 47 -13.49 5.28 -14.79
CA LEU A 47 -12.04 5.26 -14.97
C LEU A 47 -11.35 6.35 -14.14
N SER A 48 -10.39 5.95 -13.32
CA SER A 48 -9.59 6.87 -12.51
C SER A 48 -8.53 7.56 -13.36
N THR A 49 -8.48 8.88 -13.30
CA THR A 49 -7.45 9.72 -13.95
C THR A 49 -6.18 9.87 -13.12
N PHE A 50 -6.17 9.37 -11.90
CA PHE A 50 -5.01 9.43 -11.01
C PHE A 50 -3.73 8.92 -11.68
N TRP A 51 -3.83 7.84 -12.46
CA TRP A 51 -2.70 7.16 -13.07
C TRP A 51 -2.00 7.94 -14.18
N GLU A 52 -2.68 8.88 -14.84
CA GLU A 52 -2.09 9.68 -15.91
C GLU A 52 -0.85 10.43 -15.42
N ASN A 53 -0.98 11.15 -14.32
CA ASN A 53 0.14 11.89 -13.74
C ASN A 53 1.07 11.00 -12.90
N TRP A 54 0.51 10.07 -12.14
CA TRP A 54 1.29 9.25 -11.21
C TRP A 54 2.25 8.32 -11.94
N TYR A 55 1.82 7.74 -13.05
CA TYR A 55 2.66 6.85 -13.84
C TYR A 55 3.89 7.58 -14.39
N ASP A 56 3.71 8.76 -14.93
CA ASP A 56 4.80 9.58 -15.45
C ASP A 56 5.75 10.04 -14.33
N MET A 57 5.20 10.46 -13.21
CA MET A 57 5.97 11.00 -12.09
C MET A 57 6.66 9.92 -11.24
N GLN A 58 6.03 8.78 -11.00
CA GLN A 58 6.46 7.78 -10.03
C GLN A 58 6.90 6.44 -10.62
N VAL A 59 6.70 6.22 -11.91
CA VAL A 59 7.15 4.99 -12.58
C VAL A 59 8.26 5.31 -13.58
N LYS A 60 8.01 6.22 -14.52
CA LYS A 60 8.98 6.53 -15.58
C LYS A 60 10.26 7.17 -15.02
N THR A 61 10.15 8.02 -14.00
CA THR A 61 11.29 8.73 -13.41
C THR A 61 12.16 7.89 -12.49
N VAL A 62 11.68 6.73 -12.05
CA VAL A 62 12.37 5.82 -11.12
C VAL A 62 12.73 4.48 -11.76
N GLN A 63 12.60 4.38 -13.07
CA GLN A 63 12.94 3.17 -13.81
C GLN A 63 14.46 3.03 -13.93
N TYR A 64 14.97 1.82 -13.72
CA TYR A 64 16.37 1.49 -14.04
C TYR A 64 16.67 1.83 -15.52
N GLY A 65 17.80 2.47 -15.73
CA GLY A 65 18.21 2.89 -17.07
C GLY A 65 17.80 4.32 -17.47
N VAL A 66 17.17 5.09 -16.57
CA VAL A 66 16.88 6.52 -16.85
C VAL A 66 18.12 7.42 -16.65
N GLY A 67 19.14 6.95 -15.92
CA GLY A 67 20.38 7.69 -15.70
C GLY A 67 20.16 9.10 -15.17
N GLU A 68 20.85 10.07 -15.73
CA GLU A 68 20.75 11.50 -15.35
C GLU A 68 19.34 12.11 -15.54
N ARG A 69 18.43 11.46 -16.25
CA ARG A 69 17.04 11.88 -16.40
C ARG A 69 16.20 11.52 -15.16
N GLY A 70 16.73 10.66 -14.30
CA GLY A 70 16.08 10.23 -13.04
C GLY A 70 16.30 11.21 -11.90
N GLY A 71 15.60 10.96 -10.80
CA GLY A 71 15.75 11.74 -9.56
C GLY A 71 17.07 11.47 -8.85
N ARG A 72 17.45 12.44 -8.01
CA ARG A 72 18.58 12.28 -7.07
C ARG A 72 18.11 12.21 -5.64
N SER A 73 18.80 11.42 -4.84
CA SER A 73 18.56 11.34 -3.40
C SER A 73 18.77 12.72 -2.76
N ARG A 74 17.81 13.14 -1.96
CA ARG A 74 17.90 14.39 -1.17
C ARG A 74 18.90 14.30 -0.01
N VAL A 75 19.31 13.08 0.34
CA VAL A 75 20.21 12.84 1.48
C VAL A 75 21.68 12.86 1.05
N HIS A 76 22.00 12.18 -0.06
CA HIS A 76 23.40 12.00 -0.48
C HIS A 76 23.67 12.40 -1.95
N GLY A 77 22.68 12.88 -2.70
CA GLY A 77 22.83 13.41 -4.06
C GLY A 77 23.02 12.36 -5.16
N GLU A 78 23.10 11.09 -4.83
CA GLU A 78 23.27 10.01 -5.82
C GLU A 78 22.01 9.81 -6.67
N LEU A 79 22.18 9.29 -7.87
CA LEU A 79 21.07 8.91 -8.75
C LEU A 79 20.26 7.77 -8.12
N VAL A 80 18.95 7.97 -7.95
CA VAL A 80 18.06 6.99 -7.31
C VAL A 80 18.05 5.66 -8.08
N CYS A 81 18.16 5.71 -9.40
CA CYS A 81 18.07 4.54 -10.29
C CYS A 81 19.40 4.07 -10.84
N GLY A 82 20.52 4.60 -10.30
CA GLY A 82 21.86 4.32 -10.82
C GLY A 82 22.22 5.12 -12.07
N PRO A 83 23.50 5.03 -12.53
CA PRO A 83 24.02 5.83 -13.62
C PRO A 83 23.67 5.29 -15.02
N GLU A 84 23.19 4.07 -15.13
CA GLU A 84 22.89 3.42 -16.40
C GLU A 84 21.86 4.20 -17.21
N THR A 85 22.16 4.38 -18.49
CA THR A 85 21.30 5.12 -19.41
C THR A 85 20.92 4.23 -20.60
N LEU A 86 19.65 3.87 -20.68
CA LEU A 86 19.07 3.11 -21.78
C LEU A 86 18.36 4.04 -22.77
N SER A 87 18.17 3.58 -24.00
CA SER A 87 17.36 4.27 -24.99
C SER A 87 15.88 4.31 -24.58
N ASN A 88 15.11 5.24 -25.17
CA ASN A 88 13.67 5.32 -24.89
C ASN A 88 12.94 4.05 -25.31
N GLU A 89 13.36 3.39 -26.39
CA GLU A 89 12.83 2.12 -26.89
C GLU A 89 13.08 0.98 -25.90
N GLU A 90 14.27 0.91 -25.32
CA GLU A 90 14.57 -0.09 -24.29
C GLU A 90 13.79 0.15 -23.00
N LEU A 91 13.71 1.40 -22.55
CA LEU A 91 12.91 1.76 -21.40
C LEU A 91 11.42 1.40 -21.61
N ALA A 92 10.88 1.66 -22.80
CA ALA A 92 9.50 1.31 -23.14
C ALA A 92 9.26 -0.20 -23.12
N ARG A 93 10.19 -1.00 -23.66
CA ARG A 93 10.10 -2.46 -23.62
C ARG A 93 10.19 -3.05 -22.21
N ASN A 94 10.88 -2.37 -21.32
CA ASN A 94 11.09 -2.81 -19.93
C ASN A 94 9.98 -2.31 -18.98
N ARG A 95 8.88 -1.76 -19.49
CA ARG A 95 7.71 -1.30 -18.73
C ARG A 95 6.46 -2.06 -19.12
N ALA A 96 5.57 -2.27 -18.17
CA ALA A 96 4.21 -2.66 -18.48
C ALA A 96 3.45 -1.47 -19.09
N ASP A 97 2.66 -1.70 -20.14
CA ASP A 97 1.71 -0.72 -20.67
C ASP A 97 0.49 -0.65 -19.72
N PHE A 98 0.68 0.03 -18.60
CA PHE A 98 -0.31 0.11 -17.54
C PHE A 98 -1.59 0.79 -18.02
N GLY A 99 -1.48 1.95 -18.66
CA GLY A 99 -2.63 2.72 -19.17
C GLY A 99 -3.42 1.95 -20.24
N GLY A 100 -2.72 1.40 -21.23
CA GLY A 100 -3.36 0.59 -22.27
C GLY A 100 -4.02 -0.67 -21.72
N ASN A 101 -3.43 -1.28 -20.68
CA ASN A 101 -4.03 -2.45 -20.03
C ASN A 101 -5.31 -2.10 -19.26
N ILE A 102 -5.34 -0.98 -18.55
CA ILE A 102 -6.57 -0.52 -17.86
C ILE A 102 -7.70 -0.28 -18.89
N LEU A 103 -7.40 0.39 -19.99
CA LEU A 103 -8.38 0.69 -21.04
C LEU A 103 -8.91 -0.58 -21.74
N LYS A 104 -8.11 -1.64 -21.84
CA LYS A 104 -8.54 -2.93 -22.38
C LYS A 104 -9.44 -3.72 -21.42
N HIS A 105 -9.45 -3.35 -20.14
CA HIS A 105 -10.18 -4.02 -19.08
C HIS A 105 -11.14 -3.07 -18.37
N PRO A 106 -12.20 -2.54 -19.04
CA PRO A 106 -13.11 -1.56 -18.47
C PRO A 106 -14.05 -2.13 -17.39
N MET A 107 -14.14 -3.44 -17.26
CA MET A 107 -15.00 -4.13 -16.30
C MET A 107 -14.18 -4.88 -15.26
N ASP A 108 -14.79 -5.19 -14.10
CA ASP A 108 -14.19 -6.05 -13.08
C ASP A 108 -14.05 -7.49 -13.57
N ASP A 109 -12.98 -7.73 -14.30
CA ASP A 109 -12.67 -9.02 -14.91
C ASP A 109 -11.48 -9.74 -14.21
N LYS A 110 -11.00 -10.80 -14.83
CA LYS A 110 -9.86 -11.58 -14.31
C LYS A 110 -8.59 -10.75 -14.15
N TYR A 111 -8.37 -9.75 -15.02
CA TYR A 111 -7.20 -8.87 -14.93
C TYR A 111 -7.14 -8.14 -13.58
N HIS A 112 -8.27 -7.63 -13.11
CA HIS A 112 -8.37 -6.92 -11.84
C HIS A 112 -8.35 -7.88 -10.64
N ARG A 113 -9.07 -9.00 -10.74
CA ARG A 113 -9.12 -10.01 -9.66
C ARG A 113 -7.76 -10.64 -9.38
N ASP A 114 -6.96 -10.92 -10.41
CA ASP A 114 -5.60 -11.46 -10.24
C ASP A 114 -4.63 -10.45 -9.56
N ARG A 115 -5.00 -9.17 -9.54
CA ARG A 115 -4.25 -8.06 -8.90
C ARG A 115 -4.84 -7.61 -7.58
N SER A 116 -5.85 -8.31 -7.11
CA SER A 116 -6.49 -8.07 -5.81
C SER A 116 -6.13 -9.18 -4.82
N PRO A 117 -6.06 -8.88 -3.51
CA PRO A 117 -5.64 -9.85 -2.52
C PRO A 117 -6.57 -11.04 -2.37
N VAL A 118 -6.02 -12.20 -2.06
CA VAL A 118 -6.78 -13.40 -1.67
C VAL A 118 -7.04 -13.34 -0.16
N TRP A 119 -8.15 -12.73 0.23
CA TRP A 119 -8.46 -12.36 1.61
C TRP A 119 -8.50 -13.52 2.59
N ASP A 120 -9.03 -14.68 2.17
CA ASP A 120 -9.10 -15.89 3.02
C ASP A 120 -7.71 -16.42 3.42
N LYS A 121 -6.68 -15.98 2.73
CA LYS A 121 -5.28 -16.31 3.04
C LYS A 121 -4.56 -15.24 3.86
N VAL A 122 -5.14 -14.06 4.06
CA VAL A 122 -4.57 -13.01 4.90
C VAL A 122 -4.91 -13.29 6.36
N VAL A 123 -4.11 -14.13 7.00
CA VAL A 123 -4.31 -14.61 8.38
C VAL A 123 -3.40 -13.93 9.40
N THR A 124 -2.42 -13.17 8.94
CA THR A 124 -1.47 -12.45 9.79
C THR A 124 -2.18 -11.38 10.62
N PRO A 125 -1.89 -11.25 11.94
CA PRO A 125 -2.39 -10.16 12.76
C PRO A 125 -2.13 -8.81 12.11
N LEU A 126 -3.14 -7.91 12.12
CA LEU A 126 -3.02 -6.64 11.41
C LEU A 126 -3.63 -5.45 12.18
N PHE A 127 -3.01 -4.30 12.00
CA PHE A 127 -3.53 -2.99 12.36
C PHE A 127 -3.70 -2.16 11.08
N SER A 128 -4.95 -1.89 10.70
CA SER A 128 -5.29 -1.08 9.53
C SER A 128 -5.55 0.36 9.96
N ALA A 129 -4.86 1.32 9.34
CA ALA A 129 -5.05 2.74 9.58
C ALA A 129 -5.63 3.40 8.32
N ALA A 130 -6.85 3.94 8.43
CA ALA A 130 -7.59 4.58 7.36
C ALA A 130 -7.65 6.09 7.54
N ASN A 131 -7.55 6.84 6.47
CA ASN A 131 -7.71 8.29 6.48
C ASN A 131 -8.98 8.69 5.72
N TRP A 132 -9.84 9.51 6.34
CA TRP A 132 -11.05 10.01 5.70
C TRP A 132 -10.77 10.86 4.45
N GLY A 133 -9.62 11.57 4.44
CA GLY A 133 -9.17 12.43 3.33
C GLY A 133 -8.28 11.75 2.28
N GLY A 134 -8.21 10.42 2.24
CA GLY A 134 -7.28 9.63 1.42
C GLY A 134 -7.53 9.63 -0.09
N GLN A 135 -8.06 10.70 -0.65
CA GLN A 135 -8.17 11.00 -2.08
C GLN A 135 -8.94 9.94 -2.90
N GLY A 136 -9.83 9.19 -2.28
CA GLY A 136 -10.62 8.15 -2.95
C GLY A 136 -9.89 6.84 -3.22
N LEU A 137 -8.54 6.82 -3.20
CA LEU A 137 -7.75 5.61 -3.46
C LEU A 137 -7.68 4.65 -2.26
N HIS A 138 -7.63 5.18 -1.04
CA HIS A 138 -7.20 4.44 0.13
C HIS A 138 -8.27 4.16 1.18
N PRO A 139 -9.23 5.07 1.46
CA PRO A 139 -10.16 4.88 2.57
C PRO A 139 -10.89 3.55 2.49
N ARG A 140 -11.52 3.28 1.34
CA ARG A 140 -12.28 2.04 1.13
C ARG A 140 -11.40 0.80 1.34
N GLY A 141 -10.18 0.80 0.80
CA GLY A 141 -9.28 -0.34 0.88
C GLY A 141 -8.85 -0.69 2.31
N SER A 142 -8.62 0.32 3.15
CA SER A 142 -8.28 0.10 4.56
C SER A 142 -9.44 -0.54 5.33
N PHE A 143 -10.68 -0.10 5.10
CA PHE A 143 -11.87 -0.70 5.70
C PHE A 143 -12.12 -2.11 5.17
N GLU A 144 -12.08 -2.31 3.86
CA GLU A 144 -12.27 -3.63 3.22
C GLU A 144 -11.22 -4.64 3.69
N GLY A 145 -9.97 -4.24 3.78
CA GLY A 145 -8.90 -5.09 4.29
C GLY A 145 -9.16 -5.53 5.72
N PHE A 146 -9.58 -4.60 6.59
CA PHE A 146 -9.98 -4.92 7.95
C PHE A 146 -11.18 -5.90 8.00
N VAL A 147 -12.20 -5.67 7.20
CA VAL A 147 -13.41 -6.52 7.19
C VAL A 147 -13.10 -7.91 6.63
N ARG A 148 -12.43 -7.97 5.47
CA ARG A 148 -12.31 -9.20 4.66
C ARG A 148 -11.14 -10.09 5.03
N ALA A 149 -10.06 -9.56 5.63
CA ALA A 149 -8.94 -10.39 6.05
C ALA A 149 -9.38 -11.48 7.03
N ALA A 150 -8.92 -12.72 6.82
CA ALA A 150 -9.21 -13.87 7.67
C ALA A 150 -8.43 -13.84 9.00
N ALA A 151 -7.62 -12.81 9.24
CA ALA A 151 -6.90 -12.62 10.49
C ALA A 151 -7.86 -12.58 11.69
N LYS A 152 -7.56 -13.38 12.72
CA LYS A 152 -8.34 -13.40 13.98
C LYS A 152 -8.06 -12.16 14.84
N GLU A 153 -6.85 -11.66 14.78
CA GLU A 153 -6.39 -10.49 15.52
C GLU A 153 -6.23 -9.32 14.56
N LYS A 154 -7.22 -8.45 14.53
CA LYS A 154 -7.23 -7.28 13.64
C LYS A 154 -7.85 -6.07 14.31
N TRP A 155 -7.30 -4.91 14.00
CA TRP A 155 -7.68 -3.60 14.51
C TRP A 155 -7.81 -2.62 13.37
N LEU A 156 -8.68 -1.66 13.53
CA LEU A 156 -8.90 -0.56 12.60
C LEU A 156 -8.83 0.76 13.35
N GLU A 157 -8.08 1.70 12.82
CA GLU A 157 -8.17 3.11 13.16
C GLU A 157 -8.63 3.87 11.91
N ALA A 158 -9.55 4.84 12.08
CA ALA A 158 -9.89 5.80 11.04
C ALA A 158 -9.70 7.21 11.60
N HIS A 159 -8.91 8.02 10.92
CA HIS A 159 -8.51 9.34 11.36
C HIS A 159 -8.69 10.38 10.27
N GLY A 160 -8.71 11.65 10.68
CA GLY A 160 -8.66 12.81 9.78
C GLY A 160 -7.23 13.17 9.40
N ILE A 161 -7.00 14.44 9.10
CA ILE A 161 -5.74 15.02 8.66
C ILE A 161 -5.40 14.56 7.23
N GLU A 162 -4.27 14.98 6.71
CA GLU A 162 -3.85 14.60 5.38
C GLU A 162 -3.19 13.22 5.33
N HIS A 163 -3.09 12.68 4.15
CA HIS A 163 -2.72 11.32 3.79
C HIS A 163 -1.54 10.70 4.58
N TRP A 164 -0.46 11.42 4.84
CA TRP A 164 0.74 10.82 5.46
C TRP A 164 1.04 11.32 6.86
N THR A 165 0.48 12.45 7.24
CA THR A 165 0.86 13.16 8.45
C THR A 165 0.64 12.32 9.69
N HIS A 166 -0.54 11.70 9.80
CA HIS A 166 -0.90 10.93 10.99
C HIS A 166 0.08 9.78 11.28
N PHE A 167 0.51 9.08 10.25
CA PHE A 167 1.46 7.96 10.38
C PHE A 167 2.79 8.37 11.03
N TYR A 168 3.23 9.62 10.82
CA TYR A 168 4.50 10.14 11.32
C TYR A 168 4.38 11.00 12.57
N THR A 169 3.17 11.30 13.05
CA THR A 169 2.97 11.97 14.36
C THR A 169 3.48 11.11 15.50
N ASP A 170 3.70 11.71 16.66
CA ASP A 170 4.07 10.96 17.86
C ASP A 170 3.02 9.91 18.20
N TYR A 171 1.74 10.28 18.15
CA TYR A 171 0.63 9.35 18.33
C TYR A 171 0.69 8.16 17.36
N GLY A 172 0.79 8.42 16.06
CA GLY A 172 0.84 7.35 15.04
C GLY A 172 2.05 6.43 15.20
N ARG A 173 3.21 7.00 15.56
CA ARG A 173 4.42 6.20 15.85
C ARG A 173 4.26 5.35 17.10
N GLU A 174 3.67 5.89 18.17
CA GLU A 174 3.39 5.16 19.40
C GLU A 174 2.43 3.99 19.18
N GLN A 175 1.37 4.18 18.40
CA GLN A 175 0.45 3.10 18.02
C GLN A 175 1.17 1.97 17.26
N GLN A 176 1.98 2.31 16.26
CA GLN A 176 2.76 1.34 15.50
C GLN A 176 3.76 0.60 16.39
N LEU A 177 4.46 1.33 17.26
CA LEU A 177 5.42 0.75 18.21
C LEU A 177 4.72 -0.22 19.18
N ALA A 178 3.63 0.22 19.80
CA ALA A 178 2.86 -0.59 20.73
C ALA A 178 2.34 -1.88 20.07
N PHE A 179 1.85 -1.79 18.82
CA PHE A 179 1.40 -2.94 18.05
C PHE A 179 2.55 -3.94 17.80
N PHE A 180 3.70 -3.47 17.33
CA PHE A 180 4.85 -4.35 17.10
C PHE A 180 5.51 -4.85 18.38
N ASP A 181 5.54 -4.05 19.44
CA ASP A 181 6.00 -4.49 20.75
C ASP A 181 5.19 -5.67 21.26
N TYR A 182 3.88 -5.66 21.04
CA TYR A 182 3.01 -6.77 21.40
C TYR A 182 3.33 -8.03 20.58
N PHE A 183 3.40 -7.94 19.26
CA PHE A 183 3.54 -9.12 18.39
C PHE A 183 4.98 -9.59 18.18
N LEU A 184 5.97 -8.71 18.23
CA LEU A 184 7.36 -9.06 17.94
C LEU A 184 8.23 -9.16 19.19
N HIS A 185 7.91 -8.41 20.24
CA HIS A 185 8.68 -8.38 21.47
C HIS A 185 7.97 -9.01 22.68
N GLY A 186 6.73 -9.48 22.49
CA GLY A 186 5.96 -10.16 23.54
C GLY A 186 5.52 -9.26 24.70
N LYS A 187 5.51 -7.94 24.53
CA LYS A 187 5.07 -6.98 25.55
C LYS A 187 3.54 -6.96 25.63
N LYS A 188 2.96 -7.89 26.38
CA LYS A 188 1.51 -8.20 26.39
C LYS A 188 0.60 -7.02 26.75
N ASP A 189 1.08 -6.06 27.50
CA ASP A 189 0.28 -4.91 27.95
C ASP A 189 0.28 -3.74 26.95
N ALA A 190 1.15 -3.78 25.93
CA ALA A 190 1.32 -2.66 25.00
C ALA A 190 0.10 -2.45 24.09
N TRP A 191 -0.58 -3.52 23.67
CA TRP A 191 -1.63 -3.46 22.64
C TRP A 191 -2.96 -4.10 23.03
N ARG A 192 -2.97 -5.07 23.93
CA ARG A 192 -4.13 -5.94 24.23
C ARG A 192 -5.42 -5.19 24.63
N LYS A 193 -5.29 -4.01 25.22
CA LYS A 193 -6.42 -3.19 25.70
C LYS A 193 -6.96 -2.22 24.65
N GLN A 194 -6.35 -2.15 23.48
CA GLN A 194 -6.81 -1.26 22.42
C GLN A 194 -8.19 -1.68 21.90
N PRO A 195 -9.11 -0.72 21.67
CA PRO A 195 -10.38 -1.02 21.03
C PRO A 195 -10.14 -1.59 19.63
N LYS A 196 -10.99 -2.55 19.22
CA LYS A 196 -10.85 -3.17 17.89
C LYS A 196 -11.09 -2.18 16.73
N VAL A 197 -11.89 -1.15 17.00
CA VAL A 197 -12.15 -0.05 16.07
C VAL A 197 -12.03 1.26 16.84
N LEU A 198 -11.24 2.17 16.33
CA LEU A 198 -11.08 3.53 16.85
C LEU A 198 -11.38 4.52 15.73
N LEU A 199 -12.31 5.45 15.98
CA LEU A 199 -12.65 6.55 15.08
C LEU A 199 -12.22 7.87 15.73
N GLN A 200 -11.51 8.70 14.98
CA GLN A 200 -11.07 10.03 15.37
C GLN A 200 -11.68 11.13 14.49
#